data_167ff265b4d32d5ea97306364931c09b
#
_entry.id   167ff265b4d32d5ea97306364931c09b
#
_cell.length_a   1.000
_cell.length_b   1.000
_cell.length_c   1.000
_cell.angle_alpha   90.00
_cell.angle_beta   90.00
_cell.angle_gamma   90.00
#
_symmetry.space_group_name_H-M   'P 1'
#
loop_
_entity.id
_entity.type
_entity.pdbx_description
1 polymer ?
#
loop_
_entity_poly.entity_id
_entity_poly.type
_entity_poly.pdbx_seq_one_letter_code
_entity_poly.pdbx_strand_id
1 'polypeptide(L)'
;MATITLYKDRINGVGSLLDDIIKSSNNLNAQLGTLKSTLQGVDSSTCNLQDTVDSISSSSKSESDKVEDLKRLNNKLTAFIEMTAHRDSSAESEINKAKEDFYTKYSYLKPECEKSRMEKIADGMKKACEWCKEHWKLIATIVIVAVSIV
;
A
#
# COMPACT_ATOMS: atom_id res chain seq x y z
N MET A 1 -0.99 11.36 -0.14
CA MET A 1 -0.48 10.08 -0.67
C MET A 1 1.00 9.82 -0.34
N ALA A 2 1.95 10.78 -0.49
CA ALA A 2 3.38 10.55 -0.16
C ALA A 2 3.65 10.06 1.27
N THR A 3 2.88 10.50 2.25
CA THR A 3 3.07 10.13 3.67
C THR A 3 2.73 8.66 3.95
N ILE A 4 1.68 8.12 3.32
CA ILE A 4 1.24 6.71 3.51
C ILE A 4 2.26 5.75 2.91
N THR A 5 2.80 6.05 1.74
CA THR A 5 3.85 5.24 1.10
C THR A 5 5.12 5.17 1.96
N LEU A 6 5.51 6.28 2.60
CA LEU A 6 6.67 6.33 3.48
C LEU A 6 6.52 5.43 4.72
N TYR A 7 5.32 5.39 5.31
CA TYR A 7 5.02 4.50 6.45
C TYR A 7 4.99 3.03 6.05
N LYS A 8 4.41 2.71 4.91
CA LYS A 8 4.35 1.32 4.40
C LYS A 8 5.74 0.73 4.22
N ASP A 9 6.66 1.46 3.61
CA ASP A 9 8.04 1.00 3.40
C ASP A 9 8.78 0.79 4.73
N ARG A 10 8.57 1.68 5.71
CA ARG A 10 9.15 1.52 7.04
C ARG A 10 8.57 0.32 7.78
N ILE A 11 7.26 0.10 7.70
CA ILE A 11 6.59 -1.03 8.36
C ILE A 11 7.02 -2.35 7.71
N ASN A 12 7.16 -2.43 6.39
CA ASN A 12 7.69 -3.59 5.69
C ASN A 12 9.13 -3.91 6.12
N GLY A 13 9.96 -2.89 6.37
CA GLY A 13 11.30 -3.05 6.92
C GLY A 13 11.31 -3.67 8.32
N VAL A 14 10.33 -3.35 9.16
CA VAL A 14 10.19 -3.96 10.50
C VAL A 14 9.90 -5.46 10.41
N GLY A 15 9.04 -5.88 9.48
CA GLY A 15 8.77 -7.32 9.25
C GLY A 15 10.04 -8.10 8.91
N SER A 16 10.86 -7.59 8.00
CA SER A 16 12.15 -8.22 7.65
C SER A 16 13.11 -8.31 8.84
N LEU A 17 13.19 -7.26 9.66
CA LEU A 17 14.01 -7.26 10.86
C LEU A 17 13.52 -8.29 11.89
N LEU A 18 12.21 -8.45 12.07
CA LEU A 18 11.63 -9.47 12.93
C LEU A 18 11.97 -10.88 12.44
N ASP A 19 11.92 -11.15 11.15
CA ASP A 19 12.30 -12.43 10.56
C ASP A 19 13.79 -12.75 10.79
N ASP A 20 14.68 -11.75 10.69
CA ASP A 20 16.10 -11.92 10.95
C ASP A 20 16.38 -12.19 12.44
N ILE A 21 15.66 -11.53 13.34
CA ILE A 21 15.74 -11.81 14.79
C ILE A 21 15.27 -13.24 15.06
N ILE A 22 14.13 -13.67 14.51
CA ILE A 22 13.60 -15.02 14.65
C ILE A 22 14.61 -16.07 14.16
N LYS A 23 15.24 -15.86 13.01
CA LYS A 23 16.30 -16.75 12.48
C LYS A 23 17.50 -16.83 13.43
N SER A 24 17.95 -15.69 13.94
CA SER A 24 19.08 -15.61 14.86
C SER A 24 18.78 -16.33 16.18
N SER A 25 17.60 -16.13 16.74
CA SER A 25 17.13 -16.80 17.96
C SER A 25 16.98 -18.32 17.77
N ASN A 26 16.48 -18.77 16.62
CA ASN A 26 16.41 -20.20 16.30
C ASN A 26 17.82 -20.83 16.20
N ASN A 27 18.79 -20.11 15.62
CA ASN A 27 20.17 -20.56 15.54
C ASN A 27 20.81 -20.65 16.94
N LEU A 28 20.61 -19.65 17.80
CA LEU A 28 21.05 -19.67 19.19
C LEU A 28 20.45 -20.88 19.92
N ASN A 29 19.17 -21.15 19.77
CA ASN A 29 18.49 -22.27 20.39
C ASN A 29 19.07 -23.61 19.94
N ALA A 30 19.42 -23.76 18.65
CA ALA A 30 20.09 -24.94 18.14
C ALA A 30 21.50 -25.14 18.77
N GLN A 31 22.26 -24.04 18.92
CA GLN A 31 23.58 -24.07 19.56
C GLN A 31 23.48 -24.43 21.05
N LEU A 32 22.49 -23.89 21.76
CA LEU A 32 22.20 -24.28 23.14
C LEU A 32 21.85 -25.77 23.28
N GLY A 33 21.09 -26.32 22.33
CA GLY A 33 20.78 -27.74 22.24
C GLY A 33 22.05 -28.59 22.05
N THR A 34 22.96 -28.19 21.16
CA THR A 34 24.23 -28.86 20.95
C THR A 34 25.11 -28.80 22.19
N LEU A 35 25.22 -27.62 22.80
CA LEU A 35 25.99 -27.42 24.05
C LEU A 35 25.44 -28.30 25.18
N LYS A 36 24.11 -28.32 25.34
CA LYS A 36 23.45 -29.20 26.33
C LYS A 36 23.82 -30.66 26.12
N SER A 37 23.72 -31.17 24.89
CA SER A 37 24.07 -32.57 24.54
C SER A 37 25.53 -32.87 24.84
N THR A 38 26.43 -31.92 24.54
CA THR A 38 27.85 -32.07 24.81
C THR A 38 28.13 -32.17 26.35
N LEU A 39 27.48 -31.29 27.14
CA LEU A 39 27.66 -31.30 28.61
C LEU A 39 27.06 -32.53 29.26
N GLN A 40 25.94 -33.06 28.74
CA GLN A 40 25.34 -34.30 29.21
C GLN A 40 26.20 -35.55 28.93
N GLY A 41 27.12 -35.47 27.92
CA GLY A 41 28.10 -36.53 27.63
C GLY A 41 29.31 -36.54 28.57
N VAL A 42 29.46 -35.56 29.46
CA VAL A 42 30.57 -35.52 30.43
C VAL A 42 30.24 -36.44 31.61
N ASP A 43 31.19 -37.30 31.96
CA ASP A 43 31.01 -38.21 33.11
C ASP A 43 30.84 -37.42 34.42
N SER A 44 29.72 -37.67 35.10
CA SER A 44 29.37 -37.00 36.37
C SER A 44 30.38 -37.29 37.50
N SER A 45 31.17 -38.36 37.37
CA SER A 45 32.27 -38.64 38.31
C SER A 45 33.44 -37.66 38.16
N THR A 46 33.57 -37.02 36.98
CA THR A 46 34.60 -36.04 36.68
C THR A 46 34.17 -34.61 37.08
N CYS A 47 32.92 -34.26 36.78
CA CYS A 47 32.35 -32.95 37.09
C CYS A 47 30.84 -32.99 37.09
N ASN A 48 30.20 -32.49 38.13
CA ASN A 48 28.74 -32.33 38.14
C ASN A 48 28.34 -31.04 37.41
N LEU A 49 27.79 -31.20 36.19
CA LEU A 49 27.34 -30.11 35.32
C LEU A 49 25.82 -29.99 35.26
N GLN A 50 25.07 -30.65 36.16
CA GLN A 50 23.61 -30.72 36.12
C GLN A 50 22.97 -29.31 36.19
N ASP A 51 23.45 -28.45 37.11
CA ASP A 51 22.94 -27.07 37.25
C ASP A 51 23.16 -26.26 36.00
N THR A 52 24.27 -26.49 35.29
CA THR A 52 24.56 -25.83 34.01
C THR A 52 23.61 -26.34 32.92
N VAL A 53 23.36 -27.61 32.83
CA VAL A 53 22.42 -28.25 31.90
C VAL A 53 21.00 -27.73 32.15
N ASP A 54 20.58 -27.57 33.39
CA ASP A 54 19.26 -27.05 33.77
C ASP A 54 19.13 -25.58 33.43
N SER A 55 20.19 -24.80 33.64
CA SER A 55 20.25 -23.38 33.24
C SER A 55 20.14 -23.20 31.71
N ILE A 56 20.87 -24.04 30.94
CA ILE A 56 20.77 -24.02 29.46
C ILE A 56 19.35 -24.41 29.01
N SER A 57 18.74 -25.39 29.65
CA SER A 57 17.38 -25.85 29.34
C SER A 57 16.36 -24.75 29.60
N SER A 58 16.49 -24.01 30.70
CA SER A 58 15.63 -22.89 31.06
C SER A 58 15.82 -21.73 30.09
N SER A 59 17.06 -21.41 29.69
CA SER A 59 17.38 -20.37 28.70
C SER A 59 16.83 -20.71 27.33
N SER A 60 16.98 -21.96 26.87
CA SER A 60 16.46 -22.45 25.61
C SER A 60 14.91 -22.35 25.54
N LYS A 61 14.23 -22.69 26.66
CA LYS A 61 12.78 -22.56 26.76
C LYS A 61 12.36 -21.08 26.67
N SER A 62 12.99 -20.20 27.44
CA SER A 62 12.73 -18.76 27.41
C SER A 62 12.93 -18.17 26.02
N GLU A 63 13.95 -18.60 25.28
CA GLU A 63 14.24 -18.15 23.92
C GLU A 63 13.18 -18.66 22.95
N SER A 64 12.70 -19.89 23.10
CA SER A 64 11.60 -20.42 22.29
C SER A 64 10.30 -19.67 22.50
N ASP A 65 9.97 -19.30 23.74
CA ASP A 65 8.78 -18.49 24.05
C ASP A 65 8.86 -17.10 23.40
N LYS A 66 10.04 -16.47 23.44
CA LYS A 66 10.28 -15.19 22.76
C LYS A 66 10.13 -15.30 21.24
N VAL A 67 10.63 -16.36 20.63
CA VAL A 67 10.47 -16.61 19.19
C VAL A 67 8.99 -16.74 18.81
N GLU A 68 8.20 -17.42 19.64
CA GLU A 68 6.76 -17.55 19.41
C GLU A 68 6.05 -16.21 19.50
N ASP A 69 6.37 -15.38 20.49
CA ASP A 69 5.82 -14.04 20.64
C ASP A 69 6.21 -13.12 19.47
N LEU A 70 7.46 -13.20 18.99
CA LEU A 70 7.91 -12.46 17.80
C LEU A 70 7.15 -12.90 16.54
N LYS A 71 6.91 -14.19 16.35
CA LYS A 71 6.09 -14.70 15.23
C LYS A 71 4.66 -14.18 15.31
N ARG A 72 4.05 -14.17 16.49
CA ARG A 72 2.71 -13.60 16.70
C ARG A 72 2.67 -12.12 16.38
N LEU A 73 3.72 -11.37 16.78
CA LEU A 73 3.85 -9.95 16.46
C LEU A 73 3.96 -9.72 14.94
N ASN A 74 4.81 -10.49 14.27
CA ASN A 74 5.00 -10.39 12.81
C ASN A 74 3.69 -10.67 12.04
N ASN A 75 2.95 -11.70 12.45
CA ASN A 75 1.65 -12.01 11.86
C ASN A 75 0.63 -10.88 12.06
N LYS A 76 0.58 -10.27 13.25
CA LYS A 76 -0.29 -9.12 13.52
C LYS A 76 0.11 -7.91 12.69
N LEU A 77 1.40 -7.68 12.52
CA LEU A 77 1.91 -6.58 11.69
C LEU A 77 1.53 -6.77 10.22
N THR A 78 1.70 -7.98 9.68
CA THR A 78 1.30 -8.32 8.31
C THR A 78 -0.21 -8.11 8.10
N ALA A 79 -1.03 -8.62 9.00
CA ALA A 79 -2.49 -8.44 8.94
C ALA A 79 -2.89 -6.95 9.03
N PHE A 80 -2.19 -6.15 9.84
CA PHE A 80 -2.42 -4.71 9.93
C PHE A 80 -2.09 -4.00 8.62
N ILE A 81 -0.96 -4.35 7.97
CA ILE A 81 -0.56 -3.79 6.68
C ILE A 81 -1.61 -4.10 5.61
N GLU A 82 -2.04 -5.36 5.52
CA GLU A 82 -3.05 -5.80 4.55
C GLU A 82 -4.39 -5.08 4.75
N MET A 83 -4.85 -4.98 6.00
CA MET A 83 -6.09 -4.28 6.33
C MET A 83 -6.00 -2.79 5.99
N THR A 84 -4.86 -2.16 6.26
CA THR A 84 -4.66 -0.73 5.95
C THR A 84 -4.64 -0.51 4.44
N ALA A 85 -3.91 -1.34 3.68
CA ALA A 85 -3.88 -1.27 2.23
C ALA A 85 -5.27 -1.47 1.60
N HIS A 86 -6.06 -2.40 2.13
CA HIS A 86 -7.44 -2.62 1.68
C HIS A 86 -8.33 -1.41 1.95
N ARG A 87 -8.23 -0.81 3.15
CA ARG A 87 -9.00 0.40 3.49
C ARG A 87 -8.63 1.59 2.63
N ASP A 88 -7.35 1.79 2.36
CA ASP A 88 -6.88 2.86 1.47
C ASP A 88 -7.42 2.68 0.05
N SER A 89 -7.34 1.47 -0.50
CA SER A 89 -7.88 1.17 -1.83
C SER A 89 -9.41 1.35 -1.90
N SER A 90 -10.14 0.95 -0.85
CA SER A 90 -11.59 1.15 -0.77
C SER A 90 -11.94 2.64 -0.69
N ALA A 91 -11.23 3.42 0.13
CA ALA A 91 -11.43 4.86 0.25
C ALA A 91 -11.12 5.59 -1.08
N GLU A 92 -10.05 5.20 -1.78
CA GLU A 92 -9.73 5.73 -3.11
C GLU A 92 -10.85 5.46 -4.11
N SER A 93 -11.38 4.23 -4.13
CA SER A 93 -12.49 3.85 -5.00
C SER A 93 -13.75 4.65 -4.71
N GLU A 94 -14.11 4.82 -3.42
CA GLU A 94 -15.27 5.61 -3.02
C GLU A 94 -15.13 7.09 -3.36
N ILE A 95 -13.95 7.67 -3.15
CA ILE A 95 -13.64 9.07 -3.52
C ILE A 95 -13.75 9.25 -5.03
N ASN A 96 -13.18 8.35 -5.83
CA ASN A 96 -13.25 8.42 -7.28
C ASN A 96 -14.69 8.29 -7.78
N LYS A 97 -15.48 7.39 -7.20
CA LYS A 97 -16.89 7.25 -7.53
C LYS A 97 -17.69 8.51 -7.18
N ALA A 98 -17.51 9.05 -5.98
CA ALA A 98 -18.17 10.28 -5.57
C ALA A 98 -17.79 11.47 -6.47
N LYS A 99 -16.53 11.54 -6.92
CA LYS A 99 -16.03 12.53 -7.86
C LYS A 99 -16.72 12.39 -9.24
N GLU A 100 -16.81 11.19 -9.78
CA GLU A 100 -17.50 10.92 -11.05
C GLU A 100 -19.00 11.25 -10.97
N ASP A 101 -19.66 10.84 -9.88
CA ASP A 101 -21.07 11.16 -9.63
C ASP A 101 -21.28 12.70 -9.55
N PHE A 102 -20.36 13.39 -8.87
CA PHE A 102 -20.39 14.86 -8.78
C PHE A 102 -20.25 15.51 -10.15
N TYR A 103 -19.27 15.09 -10.96
CA TYR A 103 -19.06 15.66 -12.30
C TYR A 103 -20.14 15.24 -13.30
N THR A 104 -20.80 14.13 -13.12
CA THR A 104 -21.98 13.74 -13.91
C THR A 104 -23.12 14.72 -13.63
N LYS A 105 -23.33 15.11 -12.39
CA LYS A 105 -24.39 16.05 -11.98
C LYS A 105 -24.03 17.50 -12.28
N TYR A 106 -22.77 17.87 -12.14
CA TYR A 106 -22.27 19.24 -12.25
C TYR A 106 -21.12 19.33 -13.27
N SER A 107 -21.40 18.94 -14.52
CA SER A 107 -20.36 18.85 -15.58
C SER A 107 -19.62 20.17 -15.84
N TYR A 108 -20.27 21.31 -15.58
CA TYR A 108 -19.67 22.64 -15.73
C TYR A 108 -18.58 22.95 -14.70
N LEU A 109 -18.51 22.21 -13.60
CA LEU A 109 -17.47 22.32 -12.58
C LEU A 109 -16.26 21.40 -12.83
N LYS A 110 -16.34 20.54 -13.86
CA LYS A 110 -15.24 19.63 -14.19
C LYS A 110 -14.04 20.42 -14.74
N PRO A 111 -12.85 20.34 -14.12
CA PRO A 111 -11.66 21.04 -14.59
C PRO A 111 -11.27 20.60 -16.00
N GLU A 112 -10.75 21.53 -16.81
CA GLU A 112 -10.34 21.26 -18.19
C GLU A 112 -9.27 20.15 -18.30
N CYS A 113 -8.40 20.00 -17.29
CA CYS A 113 -7.39 18.93 -17.25
C CYS A 113 -7.99 17.53 -17.08
N GLU A 114 -9.20 17.44 -16.51
CA GLU A 114 -9.90 16.17 -16.26
C GLU A 114 -10.94 15.84 -17.34
N LYS A 115 -11.24 16.77 -18.25
CA LYS A 115 -12.14 16.52 -19.38
C LYS A 115 -11.50 15.59 -20.40
N SER A 116 -12.26 14.60 -20.85
CA SER A 116 -11.86 13.73 -21.96
C SER A 116 -11.75 14.51 -23.27
N ARG A 117 -11.06 13.95 -24.26
CA ARG A 117 -10.99 14.55 -25.62
C ARG A 117 -12.38 14.77 -26.21
N MET A 118 -13.30 13.83 -26.03
CA MET A 118 -14.67 13.93 -26.54
C MET A 118 -15.46 15.04 -25.84
N GLU A 119 -15.32 15.20 -24.53
CA GLU A 119 -15.96 16.31 -23.80
C GLU A 119 -15.43 17.67 -24.25
N LYS A 120 -14.12 17.80 -24.50
CA LYS A 120 -13.51 19.04 -25.04
C LYS A 120 -14.01 19.37 -26.45
N ILE A 121 -14.18 18.34 -27.29
CA ILE A 121 -14.75 18.51 -28.64
C ILE A 121 -16.21 18.94 -28.54
N ALA A 122 -17.01 18.31 -27.68
CA ALA A 122 -18.42 18.68 -27.49
C ALA A 122 -18.59 20.11 -26.97
N ASP A 123 -17.75 20.55 -26.01
CA ASP A 123 -17.72 21.92 -25.52
C ASP A 123 -17.32 22.92 -26.63
N GLY A 124 -16.34 22.54 -27.45
CA GLY A 124 -15.94 23.34 -28.63
C GLY A 124 -17.06 23.49 -29.64
N MET A 125 -17.76 22.39 -29.99
CA MET A 125 -18.90 22.41 -30.90
C MET A 125 -20.06 23.25 -30.33
N LYS A 126 -20.34 23.15 -29.04
CA LYS A 126 -21.38 23.97 -28.39
C LYS A 126 -21.05 25.45 -28.51
N LYS A 127 -19.83 25.87 -28.22
CA LYS A 127 -19.36 27.26 -28.38
C LYS A 127 -19.45 27.71 -29.82
N ALA A 128 -19.07 26.87 -30.78
CA ALA A 128 -19.20 27.18 -32.22
C ALA A 128 -20.66 27.37 -32.63
N CYS A 129 -21.57 26.53 -32.18
CA CYS A 129 -23.01 26.66 -32.43
C CYS A 129 -23.59 27.95 -31.82
N GLU A 130 -23.18 28.29 -30.59
CA GLU A 130 -23.59 29.53 -29.95
C GLU A 130 -23.09 30.75 -30.73
N TRP A 131 -21.83 30.76 -31.16
CA TRP A 131 -21.26 31.80 -32.00
C TRP A 131 -22.01 31.93 -33.34
N CYS A 132 -22.34 30.82 -34.00
CA CYS A 132 -23.14 30.84 -35.22
C CYS A 132 -24.54 31.43 -35.01
N LYS A 133 -25.18 31.13 -33.88
CA LYS A 133 -26.49 31.71 -33.53
C LYS A 133 -26.42 33.21 -33.27
N GLU A 134 -25.39 33.68 -32.64
CA GLU A 134 -25.19 35.10 -32.35
C GLU A 134 -24.86 35.90 -33.66
N HIS A 135 -24.13 35.27 -34.57
CA HIS A 135 -23.62 35.91 -35.79
C HIS A 135 -24.35 35.48 -37.08
N TRP A 136 -25.54 34.85 -36.97
CA TRP A 136 -26.26 34.29 -38.12
C TRP A 136 -26.52 35.30 -39.23
N LYS A 137 -26.78 36.58 -38.89
CA LYS A 137 -27.00 37.66 -39.88
C LYS A 137 -25.73 37.94 -40.69
N LEU A 138 -24.58 37.96 -40.05
CA LEU A 138 -23.29 38.12 -40.72
C LEU A 138 -23.02 36.96 -41.67
N ILE A 139 -23.24 35.74 -41.22
CA ILE A 139 -23.06 34.50 -41.98
C ILE A 139 -23.99 34.52 -43.21
N ALA A 140 -25.28 34.86 -43.03
CA ALA A 140 -26.24 34.97 -44.12
C ALA A 140 -25.83 36.04 -45.15
N THR A 141 -25.34 37.20 -44.71
CA THR A 141 -24.85 38.26 -45.60
C THR A 141 -23.66 37.79 -46.43
N ILE A 142 -22.69 37.11 -45.82
CA ILE A 142 -21.52 36.54 -46.52
C ILE A 142 -21.95 35.53 -47.58
N VAL A 143 -22.89 34.63 -47.23
CA VAL A 143 -23.40 33.61 -48.16
C VAL A 143 -24.12 34.27 -49.35
N ILE A 144 -24.99 35.27 -49.10
CA ILE A 144 -25.71 35.99 -50.17
C ILE A 144 -24.71 36.68 -51.11
N VAL A 145 -23.71 37.38 -50.56
CA VAL A 145 -22.67 38.06 -51.37
C VAL A 145 -21.89 37.05 -52.20
N ALA A 146 -21.47 35.91 -51.59
CA ALA A 146 -20.72 34.87 -52.27
C ALA A 146 -21.51 34.26 -53.44
N VAL A 147 -22.81 34.01 -53.24
CA VAL A 147 -23.71 33.47 -54.31
C VAL A 147 -24.00 34.49 -55.38
N SER A 148 -23.94 35.81 -55.07
CA SER A 148 -24.19 36.89 -56.08
C SER A 148 -23.00 37.17 -56.99
N ILE A 149 -21.81 36.61 -56.64
CA ILE A 149 -20.58 36.82 -57.43
C ILE A 149 -20.32 35.69 -58.44
N VAL A 150 -21.03 34.59 -58.30
CA VAL A 150 -20.97 33.43 -59.18
C VAL A 150 -22.04 33.52 -60.26
#